data_d84ccfc2ad87df8394f10e9653a5c4ca
#
_entry.id   d84ccfc2ad87df8394f10e9653a5c4ca
#
_cell.length_a   1.000
_cell.length_b   1.000
_cell.length_c   1.000
_cell.angle_alpha   90.00
_cell.angle_beta   90.00
_cell.angle_gamma   90.00
#
_symmetry.space_group_name_H-M   'P 1'
#
loop_
_entity.id
_entity.type
_entity.pdbx_description
1 polymer ?
#
loop_
_entity_poly.entity_id
_entity_poly.type
_entity_poly.pdbx_seq_one_letter_code
_entity_poly.pdbx_strand_id
1 'polypeptide(L)'
;DNLLDGSYIPGDLVKVTAKHVSGTFQLRKAVNDALLTMFAAANEDGCTLYVKSAYRSYQTQRTMYYNRLEKNGGKDDGWVSYPGASDHQTGLGADILNYAWTQKDGMNEKFAQTAEAQWMAAHCHEYGFVIRYMDGKQDITGISFEPWHLRYVGPECAEYMMTNNLSLEEFTAEWQAYAAQFEQQSGMTLDAYCKLLSAPKPAVETGETGEDGDTEISMFYDTDH
;
A
#
# COMPACT_ATOMS: atom_id res chain seq x y z
N ASP A 1 8.29 5.38 -17.51
CA ASP A 1 7.01 4.85 -16.98
C ASP A 1 7.15 3.36 -16.75
N ASN A 2 7.07 2.93 -15.48
CA ASN A 2 7.19 1.53 -15.09
C ASN A 2 5.81 0.87 -15.14
N LEU A 3 5.35 0.51 -16.34
CA LEU A 3 4.11 -0.25 -16.49
C LEU A 3 4.34 -1.73 -16.18
N LEU A 4 3.39 -2.34 -15.47
CA LEU A 4 3.38 -3.78 -15.26
C LEU A 4 3.15 -4.50 -16.59
N ASP A 5 3.85 -5.60 -16.77
CA ASP A 5 3.62 -6.49 -17.91
C ASP A 5 2.18 -7.03 -17.92
N GLY A 6 1.60 -7.18 -19.12
CA GLY A 6 0.22 -7.65 -19.28
C GLY A 6 -0.02 -9.08 -18.78
N SER A 7 1.04 -9.88 -18.64
CA SER A 7 1.01 -11.24 -18.10
C SER A 7 1.26 -11.31 -16.58
N TYR A 8 1.63 -10.18 -15.94
CA TYR A 8 1.94 -10.18 -14.53
C TYR A 8 0.70 -10.48 -13.69
N ILE A 9 0.82 -11.53 -12.86
CA ILE A 9 -0.17 -11.96 -11.87
C ILE A 9 0.60 -12.26 -10.58
N PRO A 10 0.24 -11.66 -9.42
CA PRO A 10 0.87 -11.98 -8.14
C PRO A 10 0.71 -13.47 -7.81
N GLY A 11 1.80 -14.14 -7.38
CA GLY A 11 1.79 -15.56 -7.09
C GLY A 11 1.12 -15.97 -5.77
N ASP A 12 0.84 -14.98 -4.90
CA ASP A 12 0.31 -15.15 -3.54
C ASP A 12 -1.13 -14.61 -3.38
N LEU A 13 -1.89 -14.54 -4.48
CA LEU A 13 -3.29 -14.15 -4.45
C LEU A 13 -4.13 -15.17 -3.68
N VAL A 14 -4.91 -14.69 -2.72
CA VAL A 14 -5.88 -15.47 -1.95
C VAL A 14 -7.27 -14.87 -2.12
N LYS A 15 -8.31 -15.68 -1.95
CA LYS A 15 -9.69 -15.19 -1.92
C LYS A 15 -9.87 -14.26 -0.72
N VAL A 16 -10.50 -13.12 -0.94
CA VAL A 16 -10.89 -12.21 0.16
C VAL A 16 -11.92 -12.90 1.05
N THR A 17 -11.60 -12.99 2.35
CA THR A 17 -12.41 -13.67 3.35
C THR A 17 -13.15 -12.72 4.29
N ALA A 18 -13.13 -11.41 3.99
CA ALA A 18 -13.91 -10.41 4.73
C ALA A 18 -15.41 -10.77 4.72
N LYS A 19 -16.10 -10.51 5.84
CA LYS A 19 -17.53 -10.80 5.99
C LYS A 19 -18.38 -10.02 5.00
N HIS A 20 -17.97 -8.79 4.68
CA HIS A 20 -18.72 -7.86 3.84
C HIS A 20 -18.00 -7.66 2.51
N VAL A 21 -18.45 -8.37 1.49
CA VAL A 21 -17.94 -8.29 0.12
C VAL A 21 -19.11 -8.19 -0.86
N SER A 22 -18.96 -7.37 -1.91
CA SER A 22 -19.99 -7.23 -2.96
C SER A 22 -19.81 -8.24 -4.10
N GLY A 23 -18.87 -9.17 -4.00
CA GLY A 23 -18.56 -10.17 -5.02
C GLY A 23 -17.50 -11.16 -4.56
N THR A 24 -16.88 -11.85 -5.51
CA THR A 24 -15.73 -12.73 -5.24
C THR A 24 -14.47 -12.01 -5.70
N PHE A 25 -13.60 -11.69 -4.77
CA PHE A 25 -12.36 -10.94 -5.00
C PHE A 25 -11.14 -11.69 -4.51
N GLN A 26 -9.97 -11.27 -4.98
CA GLN A 26 -8.66 -11.77 -4.54
C GLN A 26 -7.77 -10.58 -4.17
N LEU A 27 -6.91 -10.78 -3.19
CA LEU A 27 -5.82 -9.89 -2.78
C LEU A 27 -4.58 -10.72 -2.50
N ARG A 28 -3.42 -10.09 -2.42
CA ARG A 28 -2.25 -10.77 -1.87
C ARG A 28 -2.50 -11.13 -0.42
N LYS A 29 -1.91 -12.23 0.03
CA LYS A 29 -2.19 -12.78 1.38
C LYS A 29 -2.00 -11.73 2.49
N ALA A 30 -0.86 -11.03 2.49
CA ALA A 30 -0.58 -9.99 3.51
C ALA A 30 -1.63 -8.87 3.51
N VAL A 31 -2.11 -8.46 2.31
CA VAL A 31 -3.14 -7.43 2.17
C VAL A 31 -4.49 -7.91 2.70
N ASN A 32 -4.86 -9.16 2.40
CA ASN A 32 -6.10 -9.75 2.94
C ASN A 32 -6.07 -9.79 4.46
N ASP A 33 -4.96 -10.22 5.07
CA ASP A 33 -4.82 -10.32 6.52
C ASP A 33 -4.90 -8.94 7.18
N ALA A 34 -4.23 -7.94 6.65
CA ALA A 34 -4.30 -6.54 7.12
C ALA A 34 -5.72 -5.96 6.98
N LEU A 35 -6.39 -6.23 5.84
CA LEU A 35 -7.76 -5.78 5.58
C LEU A 35 -8.74 -6.35 6.62
N LEU A 36 -8.61 -7.62 6.99
CA LEU A 36 -9.47 -8.25 7.99
C LEU A 36 -9.32 -7.58 9.36
N THR A 37 -8.09 -7.25 9.75
CA THR A 37 -7.80 -6.54 11.01
C THR A 37 -8.40 -5.13 10.97
N MET A 38 -8.22 -4.39 9.89
CA MET A 38 -8.80 -3.06 9.69
C MET A 38 -10.34 -3.10 9.75
N PHE A 39 -10.97 -4.09 9.10
CA PHE A 39 -12.43 -4.22 9.11
C PHE A 39 -12.98 -4.54 10.49
N ALA A 40 -12.26 -5.34 11.29
CA ALA A 40 -12.65 -5.62 12.67
C ALA A 40 -12.65 -4.35 13.52
N ALA A 41 -11.57 -3.57 13.48
CA ALA A 41 -11.46 -2.31 14.21
C ALA A 41 -12.50 -1.27 13.75
N ALA A 42 -12.70 -1.09 12.45
CA ALA A 42 -13.75 -0.21 11.94
C ALA A 42 -15.14 -0.59 12.46
N ASN A 43 -15.42 -1.90 12.52
CA ASN A 43 -16.72 -2.38 13.04
C ASN A 43 -16.88 -2.13 14.54
N GLU A 44 -15.81 -2.19 15.34
CA GLU A 44 -15.82 -1.83 16.77
C GLU A 44 -16.15 -0.35 16.96
N ASP A 45 -15.69 0.51 16.04
CA ASP A 45 -16.00 1.95 16.00
C ASP A 45 -17.34 2.28 15.31
N GLY A 46 -18.15 1.27 14.98
CA GLY A 46 -19.47 1.45 14.36
C GLY A 46 -19.45 1.70 12.86
N CYS A 47 -18.29 1.58 12.21
CA CYS A 47 -18.14 1.73 10.77
C CYS A 47 -18.09 0.37 10.07
N THR A 48 -19.08 0.06 9.22
CA THR A 48 -19.13 -1.23 8.51
C THR A 48 -18.61 -1.08 7.08
N LEU A 49 -17.41 -1.64 6.85
CA LEU A 49 -16.70 -1.57 5.57
C LEU A 49 -17.04 -2.77 4.66
N TYR A 50 -17.07 -2.51 3.36
CA TYR A 50 -17.37 -3.49 2.30
C TYR A 50 -16.31 -3.47 1.21
N VAL A 51 -15.81 -4.61 0.79
CA VAL A 51 -14.96 -4.72 -0.41
C VAL A 51 -15.83 -4.62 -1.66
N LYS A 52 -15.58 -3.62 -2.49
CA LYS A 52 -16.26 -3.39 -3.77
C LYS A 52 -15.45 -3.89 -4.95
N SER A 53 -14.12 -3.80 -4.88
CA SER A 53 -13.18 -4.26 -5.90
C SER A 53 -11.84 -4.60 -5.24
N ALA A 54 -11.06 -5.47 -5.87
CA ALA A 54 -9.73 -5.86 -5.40
C ALA A 54 -8.82 -6.19 -6.60
N TYR A 55 -8.08 -7.29 -6.60
CA TYR A 55 -7.26 -7.67 -7.75
C TYR A 55 -8.05 -7.60 -9.07
N ARG A 56 -7.44 -6.98 -10.07
CA ARG A 56 -7.97 -6.84 -11.42
C ARG A 56 -6.88 -7.14 -12.43
N SER A 57 -7.14 -8.09 -13.33
CA SER A 57 -6.17 -8.45 -14.36
C SER A 57 -5.93 -7.28 -15.34
N TYR A 58 -4.76 -7.29 -15.98
CA TYR A 58 -4.43 -6.35 -17.05
C TYR A 58 -5.53 -6.27 -18.12
N GLN A 59 -6.06 -7.43 -18.56
CA GLN A 59 -7.08 -7.46 -19.59
C GLN A 59 -8.39 -6.80 -19.15
N THR A 60 -8.80 -7.00 -17.90
CA THR A 60 -9.98 -6.33 -17.34
C THR A 60 -9.73 -4.82 -17.25
N GLN A 61 -8.57 -4.38 -16.75
CA GLN A 61 -8.18 -2.99 -16.69
C GLN A 61 -8.20 -2.34 -18.08
N ARG A 62 -7.62 -3.03 -19.07
CA ARG A 62 -7.58 -2.58 -20.45
C ARG A 62 -9.00 -2.33 -21.00
N THR A 63 -9.90 -3.27 -20.79
CA THR A 63 -11.30 -3.15 -21.22
C THR A 63 -11.98 -1.95 -20.55
N MET A 64 -11.78 -1.77 -19.23
CA MET A 64 -12.35 -0.65 -18.48
C MET A 64 -11.83 0.71 -19.00
N TYR A 65 -10.53 0.81 -19.21
CA TYR A 65 -9.89 2.04 -19.70
C TYR A 65 -10.43 2.46 -21.08
N TYR A 66 -10.42 1.55 -22.04
CA TYR A 66 -10.88 1.87 -23.39
C TYR A 66 -12.39 2.14 -23.46
N ASN A 67 -13.21 1.44 -22.66
CA ASN A 67 -14.64 1.75 -22.55
C ASN A 67 -14.87 3.14 -21.94
N ARG A 68 -14.04 3.56 -20.95
CA ARG A 68 -14.11 4.90 -20.39
C ARG A 68 -13.71 5.95 -21.40
N LEU A 69 -12.61 5.71 -22.10
CA LEU A 69 -12.10 6.59 -23.14
C LEU A 69 -13.15 6.82 -24.26
N GLU A 70 -13.80 5.75 -24.73
CA GLU A 70 -14.87 5.83 -25.73
C GLU A 70 -16.06 6.65 -25.23
N LYS A 71 -16.54 6.38 -24.01
CA LYS A 71 -17.64 7.14 -23.37
C LYS A 71 -17.30 8.63 -23.21
N ASN A 72 -16.02 8.96 -23.05
CA ASN A 72 -15.54 10.34 -22.86
C ASN A 72 -15.04 10.98 -24.18
N GLY A 73 -15.49 10.50 -25.34
CA GLY A 73 -15.15 11.09 -26.63
C GLY A 73 -13.67 10.97 -27.02
N GLY A 74 -13.00 9.92 -26.58
CA GLY A 74 -11.59 9.63 -26.85
C GLY A 74 -10.61 10.39 -25.96
N LYS A 75 -11.06 11.03 -24.86
CA LYS A 75 -10.22 11.77 -23.92
C LYS A 75 -10.08 11.01 -22.61
N ASP A 76 -8.84 10.90 -22.13
CA ASP A 76 -8.56 10.46 -20.77
C ASP A 76 -9.01 11.55 -19.78
N ASP A 77 -9.80 11.18 -18.79
CA ASP A 77 -10.35 12.09 -17.79
C ASP A 77 -9.81 11.80 -16.37
N GLY A 78 -8.78 10.95 -16.24
CA GLY A 78 -8.13 10.65 -14.98
C GLY A 78 -8.95 9.80 -14.01
N TRP A 79 -10.01 9.11 -14.46
CA TRP A 79 -10.84 8.24 -13.61
C TRP A 79 -10.49 6.76 -13.68
N VAL A 80 -9.82 6.32 -14.71
CA VAL A 80 -9.44 4.93 -14.89
C VAL A 80 -7.97 4.86 -15.30
N SER A 81 -7.14 4.26 -14.46
CA SER A 81 -5.71 4.12 -14.74
C SER A 81 -5.45 3.39 -16.06
N TYR A 82 -4.40 3.82 -16.77
CA TYR A 82 -3.91 3.14 -17.96
C TYR A 82 -3.57 1.66 -17.68
N PRO A 83 -3.80 0.74 -18.64
CA PRO A 83 -3.44 -0.68 -18.47
C PRO A 83 -1.96 -0.87 -18.11
N GLY A 84 -1.71 -1.57 -17.03
CA GLY A 84 -0.36 -1.75 -16.45
C GLY A 84 0.02 -0.71 -15.38
N ALA A 85 -0.73 0.40 -15.25
CA ALA A 85 -0.49 1.41 -14.21
C ALA A 85 -1.40 1.24 -12.97
N SER A 86 -2.39 0.35 -13.03
CA SER A 86 -3.36 0.19 -11.95
C SER A 86 -2.82 -0.65 -10.78
N ASP A 87 -2.99 -0.14 -9.56
CA ASP A 87 -2.68 -0.85 -8.31
C ASP A 87 -3.44 -2.16 -8.15
N HIS A 88 -4.63 -2.25 -8.71
CA HIS A 88 -5.42 -3.46 -8.67
C HIS A 88 -4.70 -4.66 -9.31
N GLN A 89 -3.85 -4.44 -10.33
CA GLN A 89 -3.07 -5.52 -10.94
C GLN A 89 -1.97 -6.05 -10.01
N THR A 90 -1.50 -5.24 -9.06
CA THR A 90 -0.52 -5.68 -8.07
C THR A 90 -1.10 -6.59 -6.99
N GLY A 91 -2.44 -6.63 -6.84
CA GLY A 91 -3.11 -7.25 -5.70
C GLY A 91 -2.91 -6.51 -4.37
N LEU A 92 -2.36 -5.27 -4.43
CA LEU A 92 -2.14 -4.39 -3.27
C LEU A 92 -3.18 -3.28 -3.15
N GLY A 93 -4.02 -3.08 -4.17
CA GLY A 93 -5.09 -2.08 -4.21
C GLY A 93 -6.46 -2.70 -3.98
N ALA A 94 -7.33 -2.00 -3.25
CA ALA A 94 -8.73 -2.40 -3.02
C ALA A 94 -9.65 -1.18 -2.93
N ASP A 95 -10.85 -1.30 -3.51
CA ASP A 95 -11.92 -0.32 -3.36
C ASP A 95 -12.82 -0.72 -2.20
N ILE A 96 -12.90 0.15 -1.20
CA ILE A 96 -13.64 -0.07 0.04
C ILE A 96 -14.74 0.98 0.16
N LEU A 97 -15.96 0.52 0.39
CA LEU A 97 -17.16 1.36 0.53
C LEU A 97 -17.95 0.98 1.78
N ASN A 98 -19.05 1.67 2.04
CA ASN A 98 -20.10 1.18 2.92
C ASN A 98 -21.23 0.50 2.09
N TYR A 99 -22.16 -0.16 2.76
CA TYR A 99 -23.25 -0.87 2.07
C TYR A 99 -24.05 0.02 1.12
N ALA A 100 -24.44 1.20 1.57
CA ALA A 100 -25.26 2.11 0.76
C ALA A 100 -24.57 2.51 -0.56
N TRP A 101 -23.25 2.69 -0.53
CA TRP A 101 -22.47 3.01 -1.72
C TRP A 101 -22.18 1.79 -2.61
N THR A 102 -22.16 0.57 -2.08
CA THR A 102 -22.06 -0.62 -2.94
C THR A 102 -23.29 -0.80 -3.84
N GLN A 103 -24.43 -0.22 -3.47
CA GLN A 103 -25.69 -0.29 -4.22
C GLN A 103 -25.85 0.84 -5.25
N LYS A 104 -24.96 1.84 -5.26
CA LYS A 104 -25.00 2.93 -6.23
C LYS A 104 -24.37 2.52 -7.56
N ASP A 105 -24.85 3.14 -8.64
CA ASP A 105 -24.23 3.05 -9.94
C ASP A 105 -23.06 4.05 -10.02
N GLY A 106 -21.84 3.52 -9.84
CA GLY A 106 -20.61 4.30 -9.82
C GLY A 106 -20.18 4.80 -8.43
N MET A 107 -18.93 5.23 -8.38
CA MET A 107 -18.26 5.81 -7.22
C MET A 107 -17.85 7.25 -7.54
N ASN A 108 -17.89 8.13 -6.56
CA ASN A 108 -17.41 9.51 -6.70
C ASN A 108 -16.96 10.10 -5.35
N GLU A 109 -16.31 11.26 -5.40
CA GLU A 109 -15.69 11.92 -4.24
C GLU A 109 -16.65 12.20 -3.07
N LYS A 110 -17.96 12.25 -3.30
CA LYS A 110 -18.95 12.45 -2.21
C LYS A 110 -18.95 11.33 -1.18
N PHE A 111 -18.36 10.17 -1.51
CA PHE A 111 -18.15 9.10 -0.54
C PHE A 111 -17.29 9.58 0.65
N ALA A 112 -16.36 10.51 0.46
CA ALA A 112 -15.53 11.11 1.51
C ALA A 112 -16.34 11.73 2.68
N GLN A 113 -17.62 12.05 2.46
CA GLN A 113 -18.49 12.63 3.48
C GLN A 113 -19.15 11.58 4.39
N THR A 114 -18.96 10.29 4.12
CA THR A 114 -19.49 9.21 4.95
C THR A 114 -18.61 8.96 6.17
N ALA A 115 -19.21 8.45 7.25
CA ALA A 115 -18.47 8.08 8.46
C ALA A 115 -17.37 7.03 8.16
N GLU A 116 -17.67 6.06 7.30
CA GLU A 116 -16.73 5.01 6.93
C GLU A 116 -15.52 5.54 6.14
N ALA A 117 -15.74 6.48 5.21
CA ALA A 117 -14.64 7.11 4.47
C ALA A 117 -13.76 7.98 5.39
N GLN A 118 -14.38 8.72 6.31
CA GLN A 118 -13.68 9.52 7.31
C GLN A 118 -12.89 8.63 8.29
N TRP A 119 -13.46 7.52 8.71
CA TRP A 119 -12.75 6.54 9.52
C TRP A 119 -11.54 5.96 8.76
N MET A 120 -11.70 5.55 7.51
CA MET A 120 -10.57 5.07 6.70
C MET A 120 -9.50 6.13 6.53
N ALA A 121 -9.86 7.38 6.24
CA ALA A 121 -8.91 8.48 6.10
C ALA A 121 -8.11 8.74 7.39
N ALA A 122 -8.71 8.51 8.56
CA ALA A 122 -8.06 8.69 9.86
C ALA A 122 -7.20 7.49 10.30
N HIS A 123 -7.60 6.25 9.96
CA HIS A 123 -7.09 5.05 10.60
C HIS A 123 -6.46 4.00 9.66
N CYS A 124 -6.65 4.09 8.34
CA CYS A 124 -6.18 3.03 7.44
C CYS A 124 -4.66 2.81 7.50
N HIS A 125 -3.88 3.86 7.83
CA HIS A 125 -2.42 3.78 7.93
C HIS A 125 -1.97 2.86 9.07
N GLU A 126 -2.71 2.77 10.18
CA GLU A 126 -2.44 1.87 11.31
C GLU A 126 -2.42 0.39 10.87
N TYR A 127 -3.09 0.07 9.76
CA TYR A 127 -3.17 -1.26 9.16
C TYR A 127 -2.34 -1.41 7.89
N GLY A 128 -1.47 -0.44 7.60
CA GLY A 128 -0.57 -0.46 6.46
C GLY A 128 -1.19 -0.01 5.14
N PHE A 129 -2.35 0.65 5.17
CA PHE A 129 -3.00 1.21 3.98
C PHE A 129 -2.86 2.73 3.91
N VAL A 130 -2.90 3.25 2.70
CA VAL A 130 -3.03 4.69 2.42
C VAL A 130 -4.19 4.93 1.46
N ILE A 131 -4.81 6.11 1.52
CA ILE A 131 -5.69 6.60 0.44
C ILE A 131 -4.78 6.87 -0.76
N ARG A 132 -4.90 6.06 -1.80
CA ARG A 132 -3.96 6.07 -2.93
C ARG A 132 -4.00 7.37 -3.74
N TYR A 133 -5.19 7.86 -4.00
CA TYR A 133 -5.44 9.05 -4.80
C TYR A 133 -6.07 10.13 -3.93
N MET A 134 -5.20 10.94 -3.33
CA MET A 134 -5.54 11.94 -2.32
C MET A 134 -6.10 13.20 -2.98
N ASP A 135 -6.96 13.92 -2.27
CA ASP A 135 -7.44 15.23 -2.72
C ASP A 135 -6.27 16.22 -2.83
N GLY A 136 -6.27 17.03 -3.88
CA GLY A 136 -5.21 17.99 -4.17
C GLY A 136 -3.91 17.41 -4.71
N LYS A 137 -3.83 16.10 -5.01
CA LYS A 137 -2.64 15.43 -5.56
C LYS A 137 -2.84 14.92 -7.00
N GLN A 138 -3.90 15.33 -7.69
CA GLN A 138 -4.24 14.85 -9.05
C GLN A 138 -3.15 15.14 -10.06
N ASP A 139 -2.48 16.29 -9.96
CA ASP A 139 -1.37 16.66 -10.86
C ASP A 139 -0.14 15.74 -10.69
N ILE A 140 0.00 15.09 -9.54
CA ILE A 140 1.10 14.18 -9.22
C ILE A 140 0.73 12.76 -9.60
N THR A 141 -0.47 12.31 -9.22
CA THR A 141 -0.92 10.92 -9.39
C THR A 141 -1.51 10.64 -10.76
N GLY A 142 -1.98 11.67 -11.46
CA GLY A 142 -2.70 11.56 -12.74
C GLY A 142 -4.13 11.03 -12.61
N ILE A 143 -4.60 10.75 -11.37
CA ILE A 143 -5.94 10.19 -11.08
C ILE A 143 -6.71 11.15 -10.16
N SER A 144 -8.01 11.25 -10.40
CA SER A 144 -8.93 12.03 -9.57
C SER A 144 -8.97 11.52 -8.14
N PHE A 145 -9.43 12.36 -7.19
CA PHE A 145 -9.58 11.95 -5.79
C PHE A 145 -10.50 10.73 -5.63
N GLU A 146 -10.00 9.69 -5.01
CA GLU A 146 -10.71 8.43 -4.78
C GLU A 146 -10.68 8.03 -3.29
N PRO A 147 -11.60 8.55 -2.45
CA PRO A 147 -11.63 8.27 -1.01
C PRO A 147 -11.92 6.80 -0.65
N TRP A 148 -12.27 5.97 -1.61
CA TRP A 148 -12.52 4.53 -1.46
C TRP A 148 -11.31 3.67 -1.81
N HIS A 149 -10.34 4.20 -2.58
CA HIS A 149 -9.23 3.41 -3.11
C HIS A 149 -8.07 3.37 -2.13
N LEU A 150 -7.91 2.21 -1.49
CA LEU A 150 -6.82 1.94 -0.57
C LEU A 150 -5.67 1.22 -1.26
N ARG A 151 -4.43 1.62 -0.95
CA ARG A 151 -3.21 0.95 -1.34
C ARG A 151 -2.47 0.46 -0.10
N TYR A 152 -2.14 -0.84 -0.08
CA TYR A 152 -1.28 -1.41 0.95
C TYR A 152 0.20 -1.12 0.67
N VAL A 153 0.89 -0.59 1.65
CA VAL A 153 2.33 -0.24 1.61
C VAL A 153 3.09 -0.76 2.84
N GLY A 154 2.40 -1.39 3.79
CA GLY A 154 2.93 -1.79 5.09
C GLY A 154 2.77 -0.69 6.15
N PRO A 155 2.69 -1.05 7.45
CA PRO A 155 2.38 -0.09 8.52
C PRO A 155 3.38 1.06 8.61
N GLU A 156 4.67 0.78 8.60
CA GLU A 156 5.73 1.78 8.75
C GLU A 156 5.73 2.80 7.61
N CYS A 157 5.58 2.32 6.37
CA CYS A 157 5.49 3.21 5.20
C CYS A 157 4.18 4.02 5.22
N ALA A 158 3.07 3.40 5.62
CA ALA A 158 1.77 4.06 5.69
C ALA A 158 1.77 5.18 6.73
N GLU A 159 2.31 4.93 7.91
CA GLU A 159 2.49 5.93 8.98
C GLU A 159 3.34 7.11 8.51
N TYR A 160 4.49 6.82 7.88
CA TYR A 160 5.36 7.87 7.35
C TYR A 160 4.65 8.72 6.28
N MET A 161 3.99 8.07 5.31
CA MET A 161 3.27 8.76 4.24
C MET A 161 2.14 9.63 4.80
N MET A 162 1.37 9.11 5.76
CA MET A 162 0.27 9.84 6.41
C MET A 162 0.78 11.07 7.16
N THR A 163 1.82 10.89 8.01
CA THR A 163 2.40 11.95 8.83
C THR A 163 2.95 13.09 7.98
N ASN A 164 3.55 12.77 6.83
CA ASN A 164 4.16 13.75 5.93
C ASN A 164 3.24 14.16 4.77
N ASN A 165 1.99 13.71 4.74
CA ASN A 165 1.01 13.98 3.69
C ASN A 165 1.54 13.68 2.28
N LEU A 166 2.18 12.50 2.10
CA LEU A 166 2.81 12.09 0.84
C LEU A 166 1.90 11.18 0.03
N SER A 167 1.81 11.44 -1.28
CA SER A 167 1.35 10.45 -2.25
C SER A 167 2.39 9.33 -2.42
N LEU A 168 1.99 8.22 -3.03
CA LEU A 168 2.90 7.11 -3.29
C LEU A 168 4.06 7.52 -4.23
N GLU A 169 3.81 8.43 -5.15
CA GLU A 169 4.80 9.00 -6.06
C GLU A 169 5.85 9.83 -5.31
N GLU A 170 5.41 10.71 -4.43
CA GLU A 170 6.29 11.54 -3.60
C GLU A 170 7.13 10.67 -2.65
N PHE A 171 6.48 9.75 -1.93
CA PHE A 171 7.18 8.78 -1.07
C PHE A 171 8.22 7.96 -1.84
N THR A 172 7.87 7.48 -3.05
CA THR A 172 8.79 6.71 -3.87
C THR A 172 10.00 7.53 -4.30
N ALA A 173 9.80 8.82 -4.65
CA ALA A 173 10.88 9.72 -5.01
C ALA A 173 11.82 9.99 -3.82
N GLU A 174 11.27 10.25 -2.63
CA GLU A 174 12.06 10.41 -1.40
C GLU A 174 12.86 9.15 -1.06
N TRP A 175 12.22 7.98 -1.14
CA TRP A 175 12.87 6.70 -0.88
C TRP A 175 14.01 6.43 -1.86
N GLN A 176 13.83 6.71 -3.15
CA GLN A 176 14.87 6.55 -4.17
C GLN A 176 16.05 7.49 -3.91
N ALA A 177 15.78 8.75 -3.54
CA ALA A 177 16.81 9.71 -3.19
C ALA A 177 17.61 9.25 -1.95
N TYR A 178 16.93 8.77 -0.91
CA TYR A 178 17.56 8.20 0.27
C TYR A 178 18.43 6.98 -0.06
N ALA A 179 17.91 6.05 -0.85
CA ALA A 179 18.64 4.85 -1.25
C ALA A 179 19.91 5.19 -2.04
N ALA A 180 19.85 6.16 -2.95
CA ALA A 180 21.01 6.63 -3.72
C ALA A 180 22.05 7.30 -2.81
N GLN A 181 21.62 8.11 -1.85
CA GLN A 181 22.53 8.74 -0.88
C GLN A 181 23.19 7.69 0.01
N PHE A 182 22.44 6.71 0.52
CA PHE A 182 22.96 5.61 1.30
C PHE A 182 24.03 4.82 0.53
N GLU A 183 23.75 4.48 -0.74
CA GLU A 183 24.70 3.78 -1.59
C GLU A 183 25.99 4.59 -1.81
N GLN A 184 25.88 5.89 -2.04
CA GLN A 184 27.03 6.77 -2.20
C GLN A 184 27.87 6.84 -0.93
N GLN A 185 27.26 6.86 0.25
CA GLN A 185 27.97 6.98 1.53
C GLN A 185 28.56 5.66 2.03
N SER A 186 27.83 4.55 1.86
CA SER A 186 28.19 3.23 2.39
C SER A 186 28.95 2.35 1.39
N GLY A 187 28.90 2.65 0.10
CA GLY A 187 29.38 1.79 -0.99
C GLY A 187 28.56 0.50 -1.17
N MET A 188 27.38 0.42 -0.57
CA MET A 188 26.50 -0.75 -0.58
C MET A 188 25.07 -0.34 -0.90
N THR A 189 24.37 -1.11 -1.74
CA THR A 189 22.94 -0.86 -1.99
C THR A 189 22.13 -1.10 -0.72
N LEU A 190 21.02 -0.38 -0.57
CA LEU A 190 20.12 -0.55 0.57
C LEU A 190 19.57 -1.98 0.66
N ASP A 191 19.27 -2.62 -0.48
CA ASP A 191 18.83 -4.03 -0.55
C ASP A 191 19.91 -4.99 -0.03
N ALA A 192 21.18 -4.79 -0.40
CA ALA A 192 22.30 -5.59 0.10
C ALA A 192 22.48 -5.41 1.62
N TYR A 193 22.34 -4.20 2.13
CA TYR A 193 22.39 -3.89 3.55
C TYR A 193 21.25 -4.58 4.33
N CYS A 194 19.99 -4.48 3.84
CA CYS A 194 18.85 -5.16 4.45
C CYS A 194 19.03 -6.69 4.47
N LYS A 195 19.57 -7.28 3.39
CA LYS A 195 19.92 -8.72 3.37
C LYS A 195 20.98 -9.09 4.39
N LEU A 196 21.99 -8.24 4.58
CA LEU A 196 23.02 -8.44 5.59
C LEU A 196 22.44 -8.43 7.01
N LEU A 197 21.55 -7.47 7.32
CA LEU A 197 20.87 -7.39 8.61
C LEU A 197 19.93 -8.59 8.87
N SER A 198 19.33 -9.14 7.83
CA SER A 198 18.42 -10.27 7.89
C SER A 198 19.14 -11.63 7.91
N ALA A 199 20.45 -11.66 7.66
CA ALA A 199 21.23 -12.88 7.70
C ALA A 199 21.28 -13.44 9.14
N PRO A 200 21.19 -14.78 9.33
CA PRO A 200 21.36 -15.37 10.64
C PRO A 200 22.74 -15.00 11.19
N LYS A 201 22.78 -14.43 12.40
CA LYS A 201 24.06 -14.17 13.06
C LYS A 201 24.83 -15.50 13.17
N PRO A 202 26.14 -15.53 12.83
CA PRO A 202 26.93 -16.73 13.04
C PRO A 202 26.79 -17.14 14.49
N ALA A 203 26.59 -18.44 14.72
CA ALA A 203 26.61 -18.99 16.07
C ALA A 203 27.92 -18.57 16.73
N VAL A 204 27.82 -17.88 17.85
CA VAL A 204 29.01 -17.64 18.70
C VAL A 204 29.41 -19.01 19.20
N GLU A 205 30.52 -19.56 18.69
CA GLU A 205 31.17 -20.72 19.32
C GLU A 205 31.54 -20.27 20.72
N THR A 206 30.79 -20.71 21.71
CA THR A 206 31.18 -20.61 23.09
C THR A 206 32.33 -21.60 23.30
N GLY A 207 33.52 -21.17 22.95
CA GLY A 207 34.73 -21.83 23.41
C GLY A 207 34.77 -21.70 24.92
N GLU A 208 34.54 -22.80 25.64
CA GLU A 208 34.95 -22.93 27.04
C GLU A 208 36.47 -22.82 27.09
N THR A 209 36.97 -21.64 27.47
CA THR A 209 38.30 -21.52 28.04
C THR A 209 38.21 -20.53 29.20
N GLY A 210 38.67 -20.99 30.35
CA GLY A 210 38.55 -20.40 31.65
C GLY A 210 39.20 -19.03 31.81
N GLU A 211 38.72 -18.42 32.86
CA GLU A 211 39.32 -17.46 33.79
C GLU A 211 40.05 -16.22 33.25
N ASP A 212 39.55 -15.09 33.74
CA ASP A 212 40.20 -13.82 33.99
C ASP A 212 40.27 -12.76 32.88
N GLY A 213 39.59 -11.68 33.16
CA GLY A 213 39.93 -10.35 32.62
C GLY A 213 38.75 -9.53 32.08
N ASP A 214 38.19 -8.72 32.96
CA ASP A 214 37.32 -7.60 32.63
C ASP A 214 37.85 -6.76 31.46
N THR A 215 37.11 -6.67 30.40
CA THR A 215 37.20 -5.56 29.45
C THR A 215 35.80 -5.21 28.95
N GLU A 216 35.21 -4.20 29.60
CA GLU A 216 34.00 -3.53 29.09
C GLU A 216 34.31 -2.88 27.73
N ILE A 217 33.67 -3.36 26.69
CA ILE A 217 33.56 -2.61 25.44
C ILE A 217 32.20 -1.90 25.45
N SER A 218 32.23 -0.63 25.85
CA SER A 218 31.08 0.26 25.71
C SER A 218 30.88 0.57 24.24
N MET A 219 29.79 0.07 23.63
CA MET A 219 29.30 0.60 22.38
C MET A 219 28.50 1.85 22.66
N PHE A 220 28.99 2.97 22.18
CA PHE A 220 28.30 4.24 22.16
C PHE A 220 27.11 4.15 21.19
N TYR A 221 25.91 4.17 21.74
CA TYR A 221 24.73 4.69 21.03
C TYR A 221 24.64 6.17 21.37
N ASP A 222 24.99 7.00 20.43
CA ASP A 222 24.72 8.44 20.50
C ASP A 222 23.29 8.66 19.99
N THR A 223 22.36 8.89 20.91
CA THR A 223 21.01 9.35 20.63
C THR A 223 20.96 10.84 20.94
N ASP A 224 21.29 11.67 19.96
CA ASP A 224 20.85 13.08 19.94
C ASP A 224 21.05 13.66 18.52
N HIS A 225 19.94 13.70 17.75
CA HIS A 225 19.47 14.86 16.96
C HIS A 225 18.20 14.48 16.23
#